data_03e6050def2d0ea0a4f3e2f88bf9fcf3
#
_entry.id   03e6050def2d0ea0a4f3e2f88bf9fcf3
#
_cell.length_a   1.000
_cell.length_b   1.000
_cell.length_c   1.000
_cell.angle_alpha   90.00
_cell.angle_beta   90.00
_cell.angle_gamma   90.00
#
_symmetry.space_group_name_H-M   'P 1'
#
loop_
_entity.id
_entity.type
_entity.pdbx_description
1 polymer ?
#
loop_
_entity_poly.entity_id
_entity_poly.type
_entity_poly.pdbx_seq_one_letter_code
_entity_poly.pdbx_strand_id
1 'polypeptide(L)'
;MKKLMLVIALAALCIPAAALGKKPPARSTVLAAKNAAWACKALQLRMGRPAFLAAYGQNRNARGSGAMRNAYGKCVAQHRQAILRARLFEPATVTMSSTAATVTLAGTISGGRPLASGTLAASLTLDTAHAVTKAGRTCSPATGTITLTQASPAGTLQKTLTTGTFCSGSAGAALVGHYTLTGTGAFAGKTGAGTELLLAPAGGTAHSVEYGSLNG
;
A
#
# COMPACT_ATOMS: atom_id res chain seq x y z
N MET A 1 53.35 12.35 -67.57
CA MET A 1 52.08 12.86 -67.02
C MET A 1 51.42 11.67 -66.31
N LYS A 2 51.60 11.57 -64.97
CA LYS A 2 51.07 10.47 -64.15
C LYS A 2 49.78 10.93 -63.53
N LYS A 3 48.67 10.25 -63.88
CA LYS A 3 47.35 10.49 -63.29
C LYS A 3 47.28 9.76 -61.93
N LEU A 4 47.19 10.53 -60.86
CA LEU A 4 47.00 10.06 -59.53
C LEU A 4 45.47 9.80 -59.29
N MET A 5 45.04 8.53 -59.18
CA MET A 5 43.68 8.20 -58.82
C MET A 5 43.55 8.21 -57.28
N LEU A 6 42.74 9.15 -56.80
CA LEU A 6 42.38 9.27 -55.38
C LEU A 6 41.21 8.33 -55.10
N VAL A 7 41.44 7.22 -54.39
CA VAL A 7 40.41 6.31 -53.92
C VAL A 7 39.91 6.82 -52.57
N ILE A 8 38.70 7.40 -52.54
CA ILE A 8 38.03 7.78 -51.31
C ILE A 8 37.31 6.54 -50.76
N ALA A 9 37.87 5.95 -49.71
CA ALA A 9 37.20 4.87 -48.96
C ALA A 9 36.14 5.51 -48.06
N LEU A 10 34.84 5.32 -48.39
CA LEU A 10 33.74 5.61 -47.49
C LEU A 10 33.73 4.53 -46.39
N ALA A 11 34.22 4.86 -45.22
CA ALA A 11 34.01 4.08 -44.02
C ALA A 11 32.56 4.32 -43.52
N ALA A 12 31.66 3.38 -43.80
CA ALA A 12 30.32 3.33 -43.22
C ALA A 12 30.46 3.10 -41.72
N LEU A 13 30.29 4.14 -40.91
CA LEU A 13 30.12 4.04 -39.47
C LEU A 13 28.78 3.33 -39.20
N CYS A 14 28.80 2.02 -38.99
CA CYS A 14 27.71 1.30 -38.30
C CYS A 14 27.66 1.77 -36.88
N ILE A 15 26.83 2.76 -36.58
CA ILE A 15 26.46 3.13 -35.21
C ILE A 15 25.55 1.96 -34.72
N PRO A 16 25.98 1.19 -33.71
CA PRO A 16 25.08 0.21 -33.15
C PRO A 16 23.88 0.97 -32.60
N ALA A 17 22.68 0.61 -33.03
CA ALA A 17 21.42 1.11 -32.47
C ALA A 17 21.48 0.83 -30.96
N ALA A 18 21.78 1.87 -30.18
CA ALA A 18 21.77 1.82 -28.74
C ALA A 18 20.39 1.31 -28.34
N ALA A 19 20.35 0.10 -27.81
CA ALA A 19 19.16 -0.44 -27.20
C ALA A 19 18.66 0.62 -26.22
N LEU A 20 17.53 1.25 -26.53
CA LEU A 20 16.84 2.19 -25.64
C LEU A 20 16.40 1.40 -24.42
N GLY A 21 17.34 1.17 -23.51
CA GLY A 21 17.09 0.53 -22.23
C GLY A 21 16.00 1.34 -21.54
N LYS A 22 14.84 0.73 -21.32
CA LYS A 22 13.77 1.35 -20.54
C LYS A 22 14.38 1.82 -19.24
N LYS A 23 14.40 3.14 -19.02
CA LYS A 23 14.90 3.74 -17.78
C LYS A 23 14.25 3.01 -16.61
N PRO A 24 15.01 2.48 -15.65
CA PRO A 24 14.43 1.78 -14.52
C PRO A 24 13.41 2.70 -13.84
N PRO A 25 12.26 2.17 -13.40
CA PRO A 25 11.22 2.98 -12.78
C PRO A 25 11.80 3.68 -11.54
N ALA A 26 11.40 4.93 -11.30
CA ALA A 26 11.84 5.67 -10.13
C ALA A 26 11.50 4.89 -8.84
N ARG A 27 12.39 4.96 -7.83
CA ARG A 27 12.23 4.22 -6.56
C ARG A 27 10.84 4.39 -5.94
N SER A 28 10.26 5.59 -6.03
CA SER A 28 8.90 5.91 -5.58
C SER A 28 7.82 5.09 -6.29
N THR A 29 7.98 4.80 -7.58
CA THR A 29 7.02 4.01 -8.35
C THR A 29 7.10 2.53 -8.04
N VAL A 30 8.28 2.01 -7.74
CA VAL A 30 8.48 0.62 -7.30
C VAL A 30 7.88 0.42 -5.91
N LEU A 31 8.15 1.35 -4.98
CA LEU A 31 7.59 1.31 -3.63
C LEU A 31 6.06 1.39 -3.65
N ALA A 32 5.48 2.28 -4.44
CA ALA A 32 4.03 2.40 -4.60
C ALA A 32 3.41 1.12 -5.18
N ALA A 33 4.05 0.47 -6.14
CA ALA A 33 3.57 -0.79 -6.71
C ALA A 33 3.58 -1.93 -5.68
N LYS A 34 4.67 -2.06 -4.90
CA LYS A 34 4.79 -3.06 -3.83
C LYS A 34 3.69 -2.87 -2.78
N ASN A 35 3.48 -1.66 -2.32
CA ASN A 35 2.48 -1.36 -1.29
C ASN A 35 1.04 -1.48 -1.81
N ALA A 36 0.77 -1.13 -3.08
CA ALA A 36 -0.51 -1.39 -3.72
C ALA A 36 -0.81 -2.90 -3.79
N ALA A 37 0.20 -3.73 -4.03
CA ALA A 37 0.03 -5.19 -4.01
C ALA A 37 -0.36 -5.71 -2.61
N TRP A 38 0.25 -5.19 -1.54
CA TRP A 38 -0.14 -5.50 -0.16
C TRP A 38 -1.56 -5.04 0.16
N ALA A 39 -1.92 -3.82 -0.23
CA ALA A 39 -3.27 -3.27 -0.08
C ALA A 39 -4.32 -4.18 -0.74
N CYS A 40 -4.06 -4.64 -1.96
CA CYS A 40 -4.97 -5.52 -2.68
C CYS A 40 -5.10 -6.91 -2.06
N LYS A 41 -4.03 -7.45 -1.46
CA LYS A 41 -4.12 -8.68 -0.67
C LYS A 41 -4.98 -8.49 0.58
N ALA A 42 -4.81 -7.38 1.30
CA ALA A 42 -5.64 -7.04 2.46
C ALA A 42 -7.12 -6.93 2.08
N LEU A 43 -7.43 -6.22 0.99
CA LEU A 43 -8.79 -6.11 0.47
C LEU A 43 -9.36 -7.46 0.05
N GLN A 44 -8.60 -8.29 -0.64
CA GLN A 44 -9.03 -9.63 -1.04
C GLN A 44 -9.32 -10.51 0.19
N LEU A 45 -8.47 -10.43 1.20
CA LEU A 45 -8.66 -11.18 2.45
C LEU A 45 -9.91 -10.67 3.19
N ARG A 46 -10.14 -9.35 3.26
CA ARG A 46 -11.33 -8.77 3.89
C ARG A 46 -12.62 -9.12 3.15
N MET A 47 -12.67 -8.88 1.84
CA MET A 47 -13.89 -8.99 1.04
C MET A 47 -14.24 -10.44 0.69
N GLY A 48 -13.24 -11.31 0.61
CA GLY A 48 -13.36 -12.63 0.01
C GLY A 48 -13.39 -12.58 -1.51
N ARG A 49 -13.15 -13.75 -2.12
CA ARG A 49 -13.02 -13.89 -3.57
C ARG A 49 -14.21 -13.36 -4.39
N PRO A 50 -15.48 -13.70 -4.06
CA PRO A 50 -16.61 -13.24 -4.85
C PRO A 50 -16.77 -11.73 -4.87
N ALA A 51 -16.71 -11.07 -3.70
CA ALA A 51 -16.83 -9.63 -3.59
C ALA A 51 -15.65 -8.89 -4.22
N PHE A 52 -14.43 -9.44 -4.11
CA PHE A 52 -13.25 -8.89 -4.75
C PHE A 52 -13.35 -8.95 -6.28
N LEU A 53 -13.85 -10.06 -6.83
CA LEU A 53 -14.14 -10.18 -8.27
C LEU A 53 -15.22 -9.22 -8.73
N ALA A 54 -16.28 -9.02 -7.93
CA ALA A 54 -17.33 -8.06 -8.25
C ALA A 54 -16.78 -6.61 -8.29
N ALA A 55 -15.89 -6.25 -7.35
CA ALA A 55 -15.30 -4.91 -7.27
C ALA A 55 -14.28 -4.63 -8.39
N TYR A 56 -13.46 -5.62 -8.75
CA TYR A 56 -12.31 -5.39 -9.64
C TYR A 56 -12.34 -6.24 -10.92
N GLY A 57 -13.16 -7.27 -10.96
CA GLY A 57 -13.13 -8.31 -12.00
C GLY A 57 -13.86 -8.00 -13.32
N GLN A 58 -14.32 -6.79 -13.58
CA GLN A 58 -15.24 -6.34 -14.66
C GLN A 58 -15.03 -6.88 -16.10
N ASN A 59 -14.29 -7.95 -16.26
CA ASN A 59 -14.16 -8.62 -17.57
C ASN A 59 -15.12 -9.81 -17.64
N ARG A 60 -16.25 -9.64 -18.33
CA ARG A 60 -17.30 -10.65 -18.47
C ARG A 60 -16.82 -11.97 -19.08
N ASN A 61 -15.70 -11.96 -19.79
CA ASN A 61 -15.15 -13.12 -20.49
C ASN A 61 -14.08 -13.88 -19.71
N ALA A 62 -13.59 -13.35 -18.57
CA ALA A 62 -12.57 -14.01 -17.80
C ALA A 62 -13.20 -14.93 -16.73
N ARG A 63 -12.85 -16.22 -16.78
CA ARG A 63 -13.30 -17.23 -15.82
C ARG A 63 -12.14 -17.81 -15.01
N GLY A 64 -12.44 -18.37 -13.84
CA GLY A 64 -11.46 -19.10 -13.04
C GLY A 64 -10.30 -18.26 -12.53
N SER A 65 -9.08 -18.77 -12.66
CA SER A 65 -7.84 -18.10 -12.19
C SER A 65 -7.47 -16.86 -13.01
N GLY A 66 -7.89 -16.79 -14.29
CA GLY A 66 -7.70 -15.64 -15.16
C GLY A 66 -8.49 -14.42 -14.69
N ALA A 67 -9.74 -14.62 -14.24
CA ALA A 67 -10.55 -13.55 -13.66
C ALA A 67 -9.91 -12.96 -12.41
N MET A 68 -9.35 -13.79 -11.53
CA MET A 68 -8.65 -13.31 -10.32
C MET A 68 -7.39 -12.52 -10.65
N ARG A 69 -6.57 -12.96 -11.61
CA ARG A 69 -5.37 -12.22 -12.04
C ARG A 69 -5.73 -10.85 -12.58
N ASN A 70 -6.75 -10.76 -13.41
CA ASN A 70 -7.21 -9.49 -13.97
C ASN A 70 -7.78 -8.55 -12.88
N ALA A 71 -8.58 -9.08 -11.96
CA ALA A 71 -9.11 -8.33 -10.82
C ALA A 71 -7.97 -7.81 -9.92
N TYR A 72 -7.00 -8.66 -9.60
CA TYR A 72 -5.84 -8.27 -8.80
C TYR A 72 -5.00 -7.21 -9.51
N GLY A 73 -4.72 -7.35 -10.79
CA GLY A 73 -3.98 -6.36 -11.58
C GLY A 73 -4.67 -4.99 -11.62
N LYS A 74 -6.00 -4.96 -11.78
CA LYS A 74 -6.78 -3.71 -11.72
C LYS A 74 -6.74 -3.06 -10.33
N CYS A 75 -6.92 -3.85 -9.28
CA CYS A 75 -6.80 -3.37 -7.92
C CYS A 75 -5.41 -2.72 -7.69
N VAL A 76 -4.33 -3.42 -8.04
CA VAL A 76 -2.96 -2.90 -7.89
C VAL A 76 -2.76 -1.60 -8.68
N ALA A 77 -3.25 -1.52 -9.91
CA ALA A 77 -3.15 -0.31 -10.73
C ALA A 77 -3.88 0.88 -10.08
N GLN A 78 -5.10 0.66 -9.58
CA GLN A 78 -5.91 1.68 -8.91
C GLN A 78 -5.25 2.18 -7.62
N HIS A 79 -4.84 1.28 -6.73
CA HIS A 79 -4.19 1.65 -5.46
C HIS A 79 -2.82 2.27 -5.68
N ARG A 80 -2.05 1.81 -6.67
CA ARG A 80 -0.78 2.44 -7.04
C ARG A 80 -0.98 3.89 -7.45
N GLN A 81 -1.99 4.20 -8.26
CA GLN A 81 -2.31 5.58 -8.64
C GLN A 81 -2.72 6.42 -7.43
N ALA A 82 -3.53 5.88 -6.53
CA ALA A 82 -3.93 6.54 -5.30
C ALA A 82 -2.71 6.87 -4.43
N ILE A 83 -1.80 5.91 -4.21
CA ILE A 83 -0.57 6.08 -3.44
C ILE A 83 0.34 7.15 -4.09
N LEU A 84 0.50 7.14 -5.41
CA LEU A 84 1.36 8.12 -6.10
C LEU A 84 0.83 9.55 -5.98
N ARG A 85 -0.49 9.74 -5.91
CA ARG A 85 -1.15 11.05 -5.77
C ARG A 85 -1.30 11.51 -4.33
N ALA A 86 -1.19 10.60 -3.37
CA ALA A 86 -1.40 10.90 -1.96
C ALA A 86 -0.35 11.88 -1.43
N ARG A 87 -0.74 12.85 -0.61
CA ARG A 87 0.16 13.72 0.15
C ARG A 87 0.67 13.02 1.42
N LEU A 88 -0.15 12.14 1.98
CA LEU A 88 0.22 11.23 3.05
C LEU A 88 0.38 9.82 2.47
N PHE A 89 1.51 9.20 2.70
CA PHE A 89 1.79 7.81 2.34
C PHE A 89 2.81 7.25 3.32
N GLU A 90 2.39 6.30 4.16
CA GLU A 90 3.21 5.74 5.23
C GLU A 90 3.20 4.21 5.18
N PRO A 91 4.17 3.62 4.49
CA PRO A 91 4.35 2.17 4.53
C PRO A 91 5.09 1.77 5.81
N ALA A 92 4.54 0.82 6.55
CA ALA A 92 5.15 0.31 7.76
C ALA A 92 5.27 -1.22 7.75
N THR A 93 6.33 -1.71 8.37
CA THR A 93 6.46 -3.11 8.78
C THR A 93 6.09 -3.16 10.26
N VAL A 94 5.14 -4.03 10.61
CA VAL A 94 4.58 -4.06 11.96
C VAL A 94 4.59 -5.46 12.56
N THR A 95 4.67 -5.52 13.88
CA THR A 95 4.26 -6.66 14.69
C THR A 95 2.82 -6.45 15.13
N MET A 96 2.03 -7.50 15.12
CA MET A 96 0.62 -7.46 15.49
C MET A 96 0.37 -8.44 16.64
N SER A 97 -0.33 -7.97 17.67
CA SER A 97 -0.93 -8.80 18.69
C SER A 97 -2.44 -8.57 18.70
N SER A 98 -3.22 -9.61 18.82
CA SER A 98 -4.68 -9.52 18.84
C SER A 98 -5.29 -10.42 19.88
N THR A 99 -6.31 -9.91 20.55
CA THR A 99 -7.28 -10.66 21.37
C THR A 99 -8.63 -10.70 20.67
N ALA A 100 -9.63 -11.26 21.30
CA ALA A 100 -11.00 -11.21 20.77
C ALA A 100 -11.51 -9.75 20.60
N ALA A 101 -11.11 -8.84 21.50
CA ALA A 101 -11.65 -7.48 21.57
C ALA A 101 -10.67 -6.37 21.16
N THR A 102 -9.37 -6.67 21.01
CA THR A 102 -8.36 -5.64 20.75
C THR A 102 -7.33 -6.09 19.72
N VAL A 103 -6.77 -5.12 18.98
CA VAL A 103 -5.60 -5.31 18.13
C VAL A 103 -4.60 -4.22 18.46
N THR A 104 -3.36 -4.63 18.73
CA THR A 104 -2.24 -3.71 18.92
C THR A 104 -1.22 -3.89 17.82
N LEU A 105 -0.68 -2.80 17.33
CA LEU A 105 0.38 -2.79 16.32
C LEU A 105 1.57 -1.98 16.85
N ALA A 106 2.77 -2.47 16.59
CA ALA A 106 4.00 -1.72 16.78
C ALA A 106 4.91 -1.97 15.59
N GLY A 107 5.57 -0.93 15.07
CA GLY A 107 6.38 -1.10 13.89
C GLY A 107 7.20 0.10 13.48
N THR A 108 7.82 -0.02 12.30
CA THR A 108 8.69 1.00 11.73
C THR A 108 8.19 1.44 10.37
N ILE A 109 8.23 2.76 10.14
CA ILE A 109 7.90 3.41 8.87
C ILE A 109 9.19 3.57 8.07
N SER A 110 9.12 3.31 6.78
CA SER A 110 10.27 3.45 5.88
C SER A 110 9.84 3.89 4.48
N GLY A 111 10.34 5.03 4.03
CA GLY A 111 10.08 5.58 2.70
C GLY A 111 8.70 6.22 2.55
N GLY A 112 8.13 6.72 3.64
CA GLY A 112 6.86 7.42 3.69
C GLY A 112 6.94 8.89 3.26
N ARG A 113 5.80 9.55 3.31
CA ARG A 113 5.57 11.00 3.12
C ARG A 113 4.43 11.45 4.03
N PRO A 114 4.57 12.46 4.90
CA PRO A 114 5.78 13.27 5.13
C PRO A 114 6.86 12.58 5.97
N LEU A 115 6.54 11.46 6.66
CA LEU A 115 7.53 10.74 7.47
C LEU A 115 8.38 9.82 6.59
N ALA A 116 9.62 10.22 6.30
CA ALA A 116 10.55 9.35 5.57
C ALA A 116 10.95 8.11 6.38
N SER A 117 10.99 8.26 7.71
CA SER A 117 11.24 7.19 8.69
C SER A 117 10.59 7.54 10.02
N GLY A 118 10.24 6.53 10.80
CA GLY A 118 9.62 6.73 12.10
C GLY A 118 9.10 5.42 12.69
N THR A 119 8.32 5.56 13.75
CA THR A 119 7.65 4.44 14.41
C THR A 119 6.13 4.53 14.24
N LEU A 120 5.48 3.38 14.25
CA LEU A 120 4.02 3.23 14.25
C LEU A 120 3.63 2.49 15.52
N ALA A 121 2.65 3.02 16.24
CA ALA A 121 1.97 2.32 17.32
C ALA A 121 0.46 2.47 17.13
N ALA A 122 -0.29 1.38 17.31
CA ALA A 122 -1.75 1.42 17.20
C ALA A 122 -2.40 0.62 18.33
N SER A 123 -3.57 1.11 18.75
CA SER A 123 -4.48 0.40 19.66
C SER A 123 -5.88 0.51 19.08
N LEU A 124 -6.43 -0.64 18.72
CA LEU A 124 -7.74 -0.75 18.09
C LEU A 124 -8.65 -1.60 18.96
N THR A 125 -9.89 -1.19 19.08
CA THR A 125 -10.98 -1.94 19.73
C THR A 125 -11.84 -2.59 18.65
N LEU A 126 -12.17 -3.85 18.84
CA LEU A 126 -13.03 -4.63 17.98
C LEU A 126 -14.44 -4.72 18.58
N ASP A 127 -15.43 -4.38 17.80
CA ASP A 127 -16.83 -4.60 18.17
C ASP A 127 -17.20 -6.07 17.88
N THR A 128 -17.05 -6.88 18.90
CA THR A 128 -17.34 -8.33 18.82
C THR A 128 -18.83 -8.64 18.77
N ALA A 129 -19.70 -7.74 19.25
CA ALA A 129 -21.14 -7.91 19.21
C ALA A 129 -21.67 -7.85 17.76
N HIS A 130 -20.98 -7.12 16.88
CA HIS A 130 -21.31 -7.01 15.45
C HIS A 130 -20.33 -7.81 14.56
N ALA A 131 -19.64 -8.79 15.15
CA ALA A 131 -18.76 -9.65 14.37
C ALA A 131 -19.55 -10.58 13.44
N VAL A 132 -19.06 -10.73 12.20
CA VAL A 132 -19.65 -11.60 11.20
C VAL A 132 -18.63 -12.67 10.80
N THR A 133 -19.01 -13.94 10.98
CA THR A 133 -18.19 -15.07 10.52
C THR A 133 -18.74 -15.60 9.20
N LYS A 134 -17.91 -15.61 8.17
CA LYS A 134 -18.24 -16.15 6.85
C LYS A 134 -17.01 -16.77 6.18
N ALA A 135 -17.20 -17.99 5.66
CA ALA A 135 -16.15 -18.71 4.93
C ALA A 135 -14.83 -18.84 5.71
N GLY A 136 -14.90 -19.21 6.99
CA GLY A 136 -13.72 -19.42 7.85
C GLY A 136 -12.99 -18.13 8.26
N ARG A 137 -13.64 -16.96 8.14
CA ARG A 137 -13.13 -15.67 8.59
C ARG A 137 -14.12 -14.99 9.49
N THR A 138 -13.62 -14.39 10.57
CA THR A 138 -14.39 -13.52 11.45
C THR A 138 -13.99 -12.08 11.19
N CYS A 139 -14.95 -11.23 10.88
CA CYS A 139 -14.77 -9.80 10.61
C CYS A 139 -15.55 -8.99 11.64
N SER A 140 -14.88 -8.07 12.33
CA SER A 140 -15.48 -7.18 13.34
C SER A 140 -15.26 -5.72 12.92
N PRO A 141 -16.25 -4.83 13.17
CA PRO A 141 -15.98 -3.40 13.12
C PRO A 141 -14.82 -3.06 14.05
N ALA A 142 -13.96 -2.11 13.63
CA ALA A 142 -12.78 -1.71 14.38
C ALA A 142 -12.68 -0.18 14.45
N THR A 143 -12.38 0.33 15.63
CA THR A 143 -12.12 1.75 15.90
C THR A 143 -10.86 1.87 16.77
N GLY A 144 -10.29 3.07 16.87
CA GLY A 144 -9.14 3.30 17.75
C GLY A 144 -8.18 4.33 17.21
N THR A 145 -6.95 4.30 17.72
CA THR A 145 -5.92 5.27 17.38
C THR A 145 -4.69 4.62 16.79
N ILE A 146 -4.06 5.31 15.83
CA ILE A 146 -2.78 4.96 15.24
C ILE A 146 -1.88 6.18 15.35
N THR A 147 -0.74 6.02 15.98
CA THR A 147 0.23 7.09 16.22
C THR A 147 1.48 6.84 15.38
N LEU A 148 1.85 7.81 14.56
CA LEU A 148 3.11 7.82 13.80
C LEU A 148 4.04 8.86 14.42
N THR A 149 5.25 8.45 14.79
CA THR A 149 6.21 9.34 15.45
C THR A 149 7.49 9.43 14.63
N GLN A 150 7.95 10.65 14.40
CA GLN A 150 9.25 10.98 13.81
C GLN A 150 10.14 11.61 14.87
N ALA A 151 11.40 11.15 14.95
CA ALA A 151 12.34 11.65 15.96
C ALA A 151 13.01 12.98 15.55
N SER A 152 13.29 13.16 14.24
CA SER A 152 13.99 14.35 13.75
C SER A 152 13.47 14.81 12.37
N PRO A 153 12.89 16.02 12.28
CA PRO A 153 12.46 16.85 13.39
C PRO A 153 11.36 16.18 14.20
N ALA A 154 11.35 16.36 15.52
CA ALA A 154 10.41 15.66 16.40
C ALA A 154 8.95 16.05 16.12
N GLY A 155 8.10 15.07 15.88
CA GLY A 155 6.69 15.30 15.59
C GLY A 155 5.88 14.02 15.53
N THR A 156 4.58 14.16 15.69
CA THR A 156 3.64 13.05 15.72
C THR A 156 2.45 13.35 14.82
N LEU A 157 2.01 12.34 14.05
CA LEU A 157 0.71 12.31 13.41
C LEU A 157 -0.16 11.30 14.15
N GLN A 158 -1.23 11.76 14.78
CA GLN A 158 -2.21 10.92 15.43
C GLN A 158 -3.42 10.73 14.52
N LYS A 159 -3.78 9.49 14.25
CA LYS A 159 -4.93 9.09 13.45
C LYS A 159 -5.99 8.50 14.33
N THR A 160 -7.22 8.88 14.08
CA THR A 160 -8.40 8.23 14.66
C THR A 160 -9.07 7.42 13.56
N LEU A 161 -9.11 6.10 13.72
CA LEU A 161 -9.82 5.21 12.82
C LEU A 161 -11.32 5.40 13.05
N THR A 162 -11.99 6.04 12.10
CA THR A 162 -13.41 6.40 12.20
C THR A 162 -14.33 5.28 11.76
N THR A 163 -13.90 4.54 10.73
CA THR A 163 -14.61 3.35 10.24
C THR A 163 -13.58 2.31 9.82
N GLY A 164 -13.61 1.15 10.44
CA GLY A 164 -12.69 0.07 10.13
C GLY A 164 -13.37 -1.28 10.17
N THR A 165 -12.79 -2.25 9.48
CA THR A 165 -13.17 -3.67 9.57
C THR A 165 -11.89 -4.48 9.71
N PHE A 166 -11.76 -5.19 10.80
CA PHE A 166 -10.69 -6.15 11.03
C PHE A 166 -11.23 -7.55 10.78
N CYS A 167 -10.59 -8.29 9.90
CA CYS A 167 -10.94 -9.68 9.59
C CYS A 167 -9.76 -10.59 9.91
N SER A 168 -10.02 -11.72 10.55
CA SER A 168 -9.03 -12.75 10.85
C SER A 168 -9.52 -14.14 10.45
N GLY A 169 -8.60 -15.04 10.18
CA GLY A 169 -8.86 -16.43 9.79
C GLY A 169 -7.58 -17.19 9.51
N SER A 170 -7.69 -18.42 8.99
CA SER A 170 -6.52 -19.29 8.72
C SER A 170 -5.50 -18.71 7.73
N ALA A 171 -5.91 -17.80 6.83
CA ALA A 171 -5.02 -17.14 5.89
C ALA A 171 -4.28 -15.92 6.49
N GLY A 172 -4.57 -15.57 7.75
CA GLY A 172 -4.04 -14.39 8.43
C GLY A 172 -5.10 -13.35 8.74
N ALA A 173 -4.68 -12.10 8.94
CA ALA A 173 -5.57 -11.00 9.29
C ALA A 173 -5.41 -9.81 8.33
N ALA A 174 -6.46 -9.01 8.22
CA ALA A 174 -6.47 -7.75 7.48
C ALA A 174 -7.33 -6.70 8.18
N LEU A 175 -6.86 -5.45 8.20
CA LEU A 175 -7.66 -4.28 8.53
C LEU A 175 -7.83 -3.43 7.27
N VAL A 176 -9.02 -2.92 7.08
CA VAL A 176 -9.29 -1.88 6.09
C VAL A 176 -10.19 -0.85 6.73
N GLY A 177 -9.81 0.41 6.70
CA GLY A 177 -10.60 1.46 7.31
C GLY A 177 -10.25 2.85 6.82
N HIS A 178 -11.02 3.82 7.29
CA HIS A 178 -10.80 5.23 7.06
C HIS A 178 -10.45 5.92 8.37
N TYR A 179 -9.58 6.92 8.29
CA TYR A 179 -9.14 7.69 9.44
C TYR A 179 -9.21 9.19 9.17
N THR A 180 -9.31 9.96 10.23
CA THR A 180 -8.92 11.37 10.29
C THR A 180 -7.61 11.50 11.04
N LEU A 181 -6.83 12.55 10.79
CA LEU A 181 -5.55 12.75 11.48
C LEU A 181 -5.36 14.20 11.92
N THR A 182 -4.56 14.33 12.98
CA THR A 182 -4.03 15.61 13.52
C THR A 182 -2.55 15.47 13.79
N GLY A 183 -1.81 16.58 13.68
CA GLY A 183 -0.37 16.61 13.88
C GLY A 183 0.05 17.44 15.06
N THR A 184 1.17 17.05 15.69
CA THR A 184 1.85 17.79 16.76
C THR A 184 3.36 17.90 16.50
N GLY A 185 4.07 18.77 17.24
CA GLY A 185 5.50 19.01 17.02
C GLY A 185 5.78 19.54 15.61
N ALA A 186 6.66 18.90 14.86
CA ALA A 186 6.96 19.28 13.47
C ALA A 186 5.76 19.20 12.53
N PHE A 187 4.68 18.54 12.94
CA PHE A 187 3.42 18.42 12.19
C PHE A 187 2.29 19.25 12.81
N ALA A 188 2.58 20.17 13.73
CA ALA A 188 1.57 21.04 14.36
C ALA A 188 0.74 21.77 13.30
N GLY A 189 -0.60 21.77 13.47
CA GLY A 189 -1.55 22.35 12.52
C GLY A 189 -1.85 21.47 11.31
N LYS A 190 -1.14 20.36 11.10
CA LYS A 190 -1.47 19.42 10.03
C LYS A 190 -2.73 18.64 10.39
N THR A 191 -3.64 18.55 9.42
CA THR A 191 -4.86 17.73 9.49
C THR A 191 -4.99 16.93 8.22
N GLY A 192 -5.84 15.89 8.22
CA GLY A 192 -6.07 15.11 7.02
C GLY A 192 -7.01 13.95 7.23
N ALA A 193 -7.16 13.17 6.17
CA ALA A 193 -7.95 11.95 6.17
C ALA A 193 -7.41 10.97 5.14
N GLY A 194 -7.67 9.70 5.33
CA GLY A 194 -7.18 8.69 4.40
C GLY A 194 -7.71 7.30 4.67
N THR A 195 -7.02 6.34 4.05
CA THR A 195 -7.31 4.91 4.15
C THR A 195 -6.13 4.20 4.81
N GLU A 196 -6.46 3.37 5.77
CA GLU A 196 -5.57 2.42 6.45
C GLU A 196 -5.81 1.02 5.89
N LEU A 197 -4.74 0.32 5.54
CA LEU A 197 -4.77 -1.07 5.11
C LEU A 197 -3.65 -1.85 5.81
N LEU A 198 -4.03 -2.82 6.63
CA LEU A 198 -3.11 -3.77 7.25
C LEU A 198 -3.28 -5.14 6.61
N LEU A 199 -2.19 -5.80 6.34
CA LEU A 199 -2.14 -7.22 6.00
C LEU A 199 -1.16 -7.92 6.92
N ALA A 200 -1.64 -8.92 7.66
CA ALA A 200 -0.84 -9.84 8.48
C ALA A 200 -1.09 -11.26 7.97
N PRO A 201 -0.31 -11.76 7.02
CA PRO A 201 -0.46 -13.13 6.53
C PRO A 201 -0.09 -14.12 7.62
N ALA A 202 -0.74 -15.28 7.63
CA ALA A 202 -0.41 -16.35 8.58
C ALA A 202 1.07 -16.75 8.44
N GLY A 203 1.82 -16.72 9.54
CA GLY A 203 3.25 -17.04 9.57
C GLY A 203 4.17 -16.06 8.85
N GLY A 204 3.68 -14.90 8.41
CA GLY A 204 4.43 -13.90 7.67
C GLY A 204 4.55 -12.55 8.36
N THR A 205 5.38 -11.68 7.78
CA THR A 205 5.54 -10.31 8.26
C THR A 205 4.28 -9.49 7.97
N ALA A 206 3.78 -8.78 8.98
CA ALA A 206 2.66 -7.87 8.81
C ALA A 206 3.13 -6.53 8.20
N HIS A 207 2.30 -5.96 7.34
CA HIS A 207 2.52 -4.68 6.67
C HIS A 207 1.30 -3.79 6.82
N SER A 208 1.54 -2.53 7.18
CA SER A 208 0.55 -1.47 7.12
C SER A 208 0.87 -0.54 5.95
N VAL A 209 -0.15 -0.10 5.26
CA VAL A 209 -0.06 0.86 4.16
C VAL A 209 -1.15 1.89 4.33
N GLU A 210 -0.73 3.12 4.52
CA GLU A 210 -1.61 4.26 4.70
C GLU A 210 -1.42 5.25 3.56
N TYR A 211 -2.50 5.82 3.07
CA TYR A 211 -2.44 6.89 2.09
C TYR A 211 -3.67 7.80 2.18
N GLY A 212 -3.45 9.09 1.94
CA GLY A 212 -4.51 10.07 2.10
C GLY A 212 -4.11 11.49 1.77
N SER A 213 -4.92 12.43 2.27
CA SER A 213 -4.65 13.86 2.23
C SER A 213 -3.90 14.30 3.48
N LEU A 214 -3.12 15.36 3.34
CA LEU A 214 -2.50 16.11 4.41
C LEU A 214 -2.65 17.59 4.07
N ASN A 215 -3.25 18.37 4.96
CA ASN A 215 -3.54 19.78 4.83
C ASN A 215 -2.82 20.57 5.92
N GLY A 216 -2.60 21.82 5.72
CA GLY A 216 -1.91 22.75 6.65
C GLY A 216 -0.48 23.07 6.25
#